data_0df705f58c360180309feb866c104f00
#
_entry.id   0df705f58c360180309feb866c104f00
#
_cell.length_a   1.000
_cell.length_b   1.000
_cell.length_c   1.000
_cell.angle_alpha   90.00
_cell.angle_beta   90.00
_cell.angle_gamma   90.00
#
_symmetry.space_group_name_H-M   'P 1'
#
loop_
_entity.id
_entity.type
_entity.pdbx_description
1 polymer ?
#
loop_
_entity_poly.entity_id
_entity_poly.type
_entity_poly.pdbx_seq_one_letter_code
_entity_poly.pdbx_strand_id
1 'polypeptide(L)'
;IKAEGLQSGSLTEHLTLTESGLVSALDIDQAREILDLNKQLNFAQVDYLVNAISACKSGAKRVHLISGEMQGSVLQEVFSSRGDGTMVYANQYSTIRPANIDDIPDMLRMMQDYIAKGYLIARTSENILDKLSDYVVYVIDNAIHGCGALHAYENDSAEIAAIAVAANYRKAGIGEAL
;
A
#
# COMPACT_ATOMS: atom_id res chain seq x y z
N ILE A 1 -9.39 -14.78 0.27
CA ILE A 1 -10.82 -14.38 0.18
C ILE A 1 -11.05 -13.88 -1.23
N LYS A 2 -12.00 -14.46 -1.95
CA LYS A 2 -12.35 -14.01 -3.31
C LYS A 2 -13.14 -12.71 -3.25
N ALA A 3 -12.78 -11.75 -4.09
CA ALA A 3 -13.53 -10.51 -4.24
C ALA A 3 -14.88 -10.75 -4.96
N GLU A 4 -14.96 -11.81 -5.80
CA GLU A 4 -16.17 -12.24 -6.46
C GLU A 4 -17.21 -12.69 -5.42
N GLY A 5 -18.32 -11.95 -5.32
CA GLY A 5 -19.37 -12.19 -4.32
C GLY A 5 -19.30 -11.30 -3.07
N LEU A 6 -18.29 -10.44 -2.93
CA LEU A 6 -18.36 -9.38 -1.93
C LEU A 6 -19.37 -8.32 -2.39
N GLN A 7 -20.31 -7.97 -1.51
CA GLN A 7 -21.25 -6.88 -1.82
C GLN A 7 -20.48 -5.56 -1.93
N SER A 8 -20.74 -4.81 -3.01
CA SER A 8 -20.14 -3.51 -3.25
C SER A 8 -20.62 -2.51 -2.19
N GLY A 9 -19.76 -2.19 -1.26
CA GLY A 9 -19.85 -1.01 -0.40
C GLY A 9 -18.71 -0.07 -0.75
N SER A 10 -18.60 1.07 -0.09
CA SER A 10 -17.55 2.07 -0.29
C SER A 10 -16.12 1.52 -0.21
N LEU A 11 -15.94 0.35 0.40
CA LEU A 11 -14.67 -0.34 0.58
C LEU A 11 -14.18 -1.15 -0.62
N THR A 12 -15.09 -1.72 -1.42
CA THR A 12 -14.69 -2.58 -2.55
C THR A 12 -13.96 -1.82 -3.65
N GLU A 13 -14.12 -0.50 -3.72
CA GLU A 13 -13.41 0.35 -4.66
C GLU A 13 -11.90 0.52 -4.32
N HIS A 14 -11.50 0.21 -3.09
CA HIS A 14 -10.13 0.40 -2.59
C HIS A 14 -9.39 -0.91 -2.27
N LEU A 15 -10.02 -2.08 -2.51
CA LEU A 15 -9.37 -3.36 -2.26
C LEU A 15 -8.31 -3.67 -3.31
N THR A 16 -7.13 -4.06 -2.85
CA THR A 16 -6.08 -4.58 -3.73
C THR A 16 -6.35 -6.05 -4.04
N LEU A 17 -6.48 -6.38 -5.32
CA LEU A 17 -6.77 -7.74 -5.77
C LEU A 17 -5.54 -8.39 -6.38
N THR A 18 -5.41 -9.70 -6.19
CA THR A 18 -4.48 -10.56 -6.93
C THR A 18 -4.97 -10.78 -8.37
N GLU A 19 -4.13 -11.34 -9.24
CA GLU A 19 -4.54 -11.73 -10.60
C GLU A 19 -5.66 -12.78 -10.61
N SER A 20 -5.76 -13.58 -9.55
CA SER A 20 -6.82 -14.59 -9.36
C SER A 20 -8.12 -14.02 -8.75
N GLY A 21 -8.20 -12.69 -8.54
CA GLY A 21 -9.37 -12.04 -7.96
C GLY A 21 -9.52 -12.25 -6.45
N LEU A 22 -8.45 -12.63 -5.75
CA LEU A 22 -8.42 -12.66 -4.30
C LEU A 22 -8.12 -11.26 -3.75
N VAL A 23 -8.68 -10.93 -2.60
CA VAL A 23 -8.25 -9.76 -1.84
C VAL A 23 -6.87 -10.03 -1.27
N SER A 24 -5.85 -9.28 -1.70
CA SER A 24 -4.46 -9.53 -1.34
C SER A 24 -4.12 -9.05 0.07
N ALA A 25 -4.71 -7.94 0.50
CA ALA A 25 -4.42 -7.35 1.81
C ALA A 25 -5.65 -6.64 2.38
N LEU A 26 -5.81 -6.74 3.69
CA LEU A 26 -6.87 -6.10 4.48
C LEU A 26 -6.28 -5.56 5.78
N ASP A 27 -6.58 -4.34 6.13
CA ASP A 27 -6.42 -3.91 7.52
C ASP A 27 -7.56 -4.49 8.40
N ILE A 28 -7.41 -4.36 9.72
CA ILE A 28 -8.41 -4.89 10.67
C ILE A 28 -9.79 -4.28 10.43
N ASP A 29 -9.88 -3.00 10.08
CA ASP A 29 -11.16 -2.31 9.95
C ASP A 29 -11.85 -2.72 8.64
N GLN A 30 -11.09 -2.84 7.55
CA GLN A 30 -11.56 -3.43 6.29
C GLN A 30 -12.03 -4.88 6.49
N ALA A 31 -11.27 -5.69 7.22
CA ALA A 31 -11.63 -7.08 7.51
C ALA A 31 -12.94 -7.18 8.32
N ARG A 32 -13.18 -6.27 9.27
CA ARG A 32 -14.44 -6.19 10.02
C ARG A 32 -15.60 -5.77 9.13
N GLU A 33 -15.42 -4.73 8.32
CA GLU A 33 -16.47 -4.26 7.44
C GLU A 33 -16.87 -5.34 6.42
N ILE A 34 -15.91 -6.12 5.91
CA ILE A 34 -16.21 -7.30 5.09
C ILE A 34 -17.08 -8.31 5.87
N LEU A 35 -16.79 -8.57 7.14
CA LEU A 35 -17.61 -9.46 7.97
C LEU A 35 -19.02 -8.92 8.19
N ASP A 36 -19.17 -7.62 8.41
CA ASP A 36 -20.45 -6.99 8.71
C ASP A 36 -21.36 -6.89 7.47
N LEU A 37 -20.77 -6.57 6.31
CA LEU A 37 -21.52 -6.36 5.06
C LEU A 37 -21.81 -7.66 4.30
N ASN A 38 -20.95 -8.68 4.42
CA ASN A 38 -21.03 -9.88 3.59
C ASN A 38 -21.59 -11.08 4.35
N LYS A 39 -22.91 -11.13 4.49
CA LYS A 39 -23.65 -12.29 5.04
C LYS A 39 -23.54 -13.57 4.19
N GLN A 40 -22.91 -13.50 3.01
CA GLN A 40 -22.71 -14.63 2.09
C GLN A 40 -21.36 -15.32 2.25
N LEU A 41 -20.48 -14.82 3.12
CA LEU A 41 -19.25 -15.55 3.45
C LEU A 41 -19.63 -16.92 4.03
N ASN A 42 -18.94 -17.96 3.57
CA ASN A 42 -19.13 -19.27 4.18
C ASN A 42 -18.53 -19.30 5.60
N PHE A 43 -18.95 -20.25 6.39
CA PHE A 43 -18.55 -20.36 7.81
C PHE A 43 -17.03 -20.35 8.00
N ALA A 44 -16.30 -21.05 7.12
CA ALA A 44 -14.84 -21.11 7.21
C ALA A 44 -14.18 -19.75 6.92
N GLN A 45 -14.68 -18.99 5.95
CA GLN A 45 -14.16 -17.65 5.63
C GLN A 45 -14.39 -16.66 6.76
N VAL A 46 -15.57 -16.71 7.40
CA VAL A 46 -15.88 -15.91 8.59
C VAL A 46 -14.92 -16.26 9.72
N ASP A 47 -14.76 -17.55 10.01
CA ASP A 47 -13.88 -18.02 11.10
C ASP A 47 -12.43 -17.62 10.86
N TYR A 48 -11.91 -17.75 9.65
CA TYR A 48 -10.55 -17.33 9.31
C TYR A 48 -10.34 -15.81 9.49
N LEU A 49 -11.29 -14.98 9.07
CA LEU A 49 -11.19 -13.52 9.27
C LEU A 49 -11.28 -13.13 10.74
N VAL A 50 -12.21 -13.72 11.49
CA VAL A 50 -12.36 -13.46 12.93
C VAL A 50 -11.08 -13.82 13.68
N ASN A 51 -10.50 -14.99 13.37
CA ASN A 51 -9.26 -15.43 13.99
C ASN A 51 -8.06 -14.55 13.59
N ALA A 52 -7.97 -14.13 12.34
CA ALA A 52 -6.93 -13.22 11.87
C ALA A 52 -7.01 -11.86 12.57
N ILE A 53 -8.20 -11.27 12.66
CA ILE A 53 -8.45 -10.02 13.40
C ILE A 53 -8.07 -10.17 14.88
N SER A 54 -8.46 -11.28 15.50
CA SER A 54 -8.16 -11.56 16.91
C SER A 54 -6.66 -11.68 17.14
N ALA A 55 -5.94 -12.40 16.28
CA ALA A 55 -4.49 -12.53 16.34
C ALA A 55 -3.79 -11.18 16.19
N CYS A 56 -4.22 -10.35 15.22
CA CYS A 56 -3.68 -9.02 15.02
C CYS A 56 -3.92 -8.12 16.25
N LYS A 57 -5.11 -8.17 16.85
CA LYS A 57 -5.40 -7.43 18.09
C LYS A 57 -4.56 -7.92 19.29
N SER A 58 -4.16 -9.18 19.28
CA SER A 58 -3.30 -9.78 20.32
C SER A 58 -1.81 -9.53 20.09
N GLY A 59 -1.43 -8.73 19.07
CA GLY A 59 -0.06 -8.31 18.83
C GLY A 59 0.62 -8.93 17.60
N ALA A 60 -0.04 -9.82 16.85
CA ALA A 60 0.47 -10.25 15.57
C ALA A 60 0.43 -9.07 14.58
N LYS A 61 1.57 -8.76 13.96
CA LYS A 61 1.64 -7.66 12.98
C LYS A 61 0.87 -8.00 11.71
N ARG A 62 0.92 -9.27 11.28
CA ARG A 62 0.33 -9.79 10.05
C ARG A 62 -0.13 -11.22 10.24
N VAL A 63 -1.23 -11.56 9.59
CA VAL A 63 -1.76 -12.93 9.48
C VAL A 63 -2.03 -13.20 8.02
N HIS A 64 -1.45 -14.26 7.47
CA HIS A 64 -1.64 -14.67 6.09
C HIS A 64 -2.62 -15.83 6.01
N LEU A 65 -3.68 -15.65 5.24
CA LEU A 65 -4.68 -16.66 4.94
C LEU A 65 -4.35 -17.27 3.58
N ILE A 66 -3.76 -18.43 3.57
CA ILE A 66 -3.27 -19.13 2.37
C ILE A 66 -4.02 -20.44 2.15
N SER A 67 -4.03 -20.93 0.90
CA SER A 67 -4.60 -22.24 0.59
C SER A 67 -3.66 -23.36 1.03
N GLY A 68 -4.18 -24.32 1.81
CA GLY A 68 -3.46 -25.54 2.17
C GLY A 68 -3.42 -26.60 1.05
N GLU A 69 -4.19 -26.42 -0.02
CA GLU A 69 -4.29 -27.37 -1.12
C GLU A 69 -3.23 -27.16 -2.21
N MET A 70 -2.65 -25.97 -2.28
CA MET A 70 -1.63 -25.61 -3.27
C MET A 70 -0.24 -25.90 -2.74
N GLN A 71 0.50 -26.75 -3.46
CA GLN A 71 1.91 -27.00 -3.15
C GLN A 71 2.73 -25.72 -3.33
N GLY A 72 3.51 -25.36 -2.31
CA GLY A 72 4.39 -24.18 -2.37
C GLY A 72 3.70 -22.86 -2.06
N SER A 73 2.41 -22.83 -1.70
CA SER A 73 1.68 -21.59 -1.39
C SER A 73 2.36 -20.75 -0.30
N VAL A 74 2.94 -21.38 0.72
CA VAL A 74 3.71 -20.68 1.77
C VAL A 74 4.94 -19.99 1.20
N LEU A 75 5.69 -20.69 0.33
CA LEU A 75 6.89 -20.12 -0.30
C LEU A 75 6.51 -18.98 -1.24
N GLN A 76 5.43 -19.14 -1.99
CA GLN A 76 4.94 -18.13 -2.91
C GLN A 76 4.46 -16.88 -2.15
N GLU A 77 3.76 -17.06 -1.04
CA GLU A 77 3.32 -15.94 -0.19
C GLU A 77 4.49 -15.17 0.44
N VAL A 78 5.53 -15.88 0.90
CA VAL A 78 6.66 -15.26 1.62
C VAL A 78 7.70 -14.66 0.68
N PHE A 79 7.95 -15.29 -0.47
CA PHE A 79 9.06 -14.93 -1.37
C PHE A 79 8.63 -14.22 -2.66
N SER A 80 7.33 -14.13 -2.97
CA SER A 80 6.86 -13.36 -4.10
C SER A 80 6.31 -12.00 -3.66
N SER A 81 6.49 -10.99 -4.49
CA SER A 81 5.93 -9.66 -4.27
C SER A 81 4.41 -9.60 -4.44
N ARG A 82 3.79 -10.67 -4.93
CA ARG A 82 2.37 -10.70 -5.29
C ARG A 82 1.52 -11.64 -4.45
N GLY A 83 2.09 -12.50 -3.60
CA GLY A 83 1.36 -13.45 -2.75
C GLY A 83 0.15 -14.14 -3.42
N ASP A 84 -0.20 -15.34 -2.99
CA ASP A 84 -1.40 -16.04 -3.46
C ASP A 84 -2.50 -16.11 -2.38
N GLY A 85 -2.30 -15.39 -1.28
CA GLY A 85 -3.18 -15.39 -0.11
C GLY A 85 -3.90 -14.06 0.12
N THR A 86 -4.55 -13.98 1.27
CA THR A 86 -5.07 -12.74 1.83
C THR A 86 -4.30 -12.43 3.11
N MET A 87 -3.64 -11.30 3.17
CA MET A 87 -2.96 -10.82 4.36
C MET A 87 -3.90 -9.92 5.17
N VAL A 88 -4.06 -10.21 6.45
CA VAL A 88 -4.71 -9.32 7.42
C VAL A 88 -3.63 -8.71 8.30
N TYR A 89 -3.63 -7.37 8.47
CA TYR A 89 -2.62 -6.67 9.24
C TYR A 89 -3.24 -5.69 10.25
N ALA A 90 -2.53 -5.52 11.38
CA ALA A 90 -3.02 -4.73 12.51
C ALA A 90 -2.96 -3.22 12.28
N ASN A 91 -1.94 -2.77 11.56
CA ASN A 91 -1.73 -1.41 11.11
C ASN A 91 -0.78 -1.46 9.91
N GLN A 92 -1.07 -0.70 8.87
CA GLN A 92 0.02 -0.27 8.01
C GLN A 92 0.90 0.63 8.88
N TYR A 93 2.13 0.20 9.13
CA TYR A 93 3.15 1.12 9.61
C TYR A 93 3.51 2.04 8.43
N SER A 94 2.51 2.82 8.03
CA SER A 94 2.74 3.89 7.09
C SER A 94 3.16 5.11 7.88
N THR A 95 4.25 5.71 7.49
CA THR A 95 4.69 6.98 8.03
C THR A 95 5.12 7.90 6.91
N ILE A 96 4.78 9.17 7.04
CA ILE A 96 5.37 10.23 6.22
C ILE A 96 6.53 10.77 7.03
N ARG A 97 7.71 10.78 6.41
CA ARG A 97 8.90 11.35 7.01
C ARG A 97 9.68 12.19 5.99
N PRO A 98 10.52 13.12 6.45
CA PRO A 98 11.49 13.77 5.56
C PRO A 98 12.31 12.73 4.80
N ALA A 99 12.59 13.04 3.53
CA ALA A 99 13.47 12.22 2.72
C ALA A 99 14.93 12.34 3.21
N ASN A 100 15.67 11.25 3.07
CA ASN A 100 17.12 11.23 3.30
C ASN A 100 17.87 10.86 2.00
N ILE A 101 19.19 10.89 2.03
CA ILE A 101 20.04 10.66 0.85
C ILE A 101 19.83 9.23 0.30
N ASP A 102 19.63 8.25 1.17
CA ASP A 102 19.46 6.85 0.78
C ASP A 102 18.13 6.60 0.07
N ASP A 103 17.15 7.51 0.21
CA ASP A 103 15.85 7.41 -0.44
C ASP A 103 15.86 7.83 -1.92
N ILE A 104 16.86 8.63 -2.33
CA ILE A 104 16.91 9.26 -3.67
C ILE A 104 16.79 8.23 -4.81
N PRO A 105 17.49 7.09 -4.80
CA PRO A 105 17.38 6.09 -5.86
C PRO A 105 15.96 5.54 -6.02
N ASP A 106 15.27 5.27 -4.91
CA ASP A 106 13.91 4.75 -4.91
C ASP A 106 12.90 5.81 -5.38
N MET A 107 13.06 7.06 -4.95
CA MET A 107 12.26 8.19 -5.42
C MET A 107 12.40 8.38 -6.93
N LEU A 108 13.63 8.39 -7.46
CA LEU A 108 13.87 8.53 -8.89
C LEU A 108 13.26 7.38 -9.68
N ARG A 109 13.42 6.14 -9.22
CA ARG A 109 12.83 4.97 -9.87
C ARG A 109 11.31 5.08 -9.93
N MET A 110 10.67 5.53 -8.87
CA MET A 110 9.22 5.72 -8.79
C MET A 110 8.73 6.82 -9.74
N MET A 111 9.49 7.91 -9.88
CA MET A 111 9.17 9.03 -10.77
C MET A 111 9.28 8.67 -12.26
N GLN A 112 10.07 7.67 -12.65
CA GLN A 112 10.35 7.34 -14.05
C GLN A 112 9.09 7.13 -14.88
N ASP A 113 8.11 6.37 -14.35
CA ASP A 113 6.85 6.13 -15.05
C ASP A 113 6.04 7.41 -15.29
N TYR A 114 6.08 8.35 -14.35
CA TYR A 114 5.38 9.64 -14.43
C TYR A 114 6.09 10.59 -15.40
N ILE A 115 7.43 10.57 -15.42
CA ILE A 115 8.25 11.35 -16.36
C ILE A 115 8.01 10.85 -17.78
N ALA A 116 8.03 9.53 -18.01
CA ALA A 116 7.80 8.93 -19.32
C ALA A 116 6.42 9.27 -19.90
N LYS A 117 5.42 9.48 -19.01
CA LYS A 117 4.05 9.90 -19.39
C LYS A 117 3.86 11.42 -19.48
N GLY A 118 4.90 12.20 -19.22
CA GLY A 118 4.85 13.66 -19.24
C GLY A 118 4.13 14.29 -18.04
N TYR A 119 3.90 13.56 -16.97
CA TYR A 119 3.25 14.06 -15.75
C TYR A 119 4.22 14.74 -14.79
N LEU A 120 5.50 14.36 -14.83
CA LEU A 120 6.55 14.96 -14.01
C LEU A 120 7.72 15.43 -14.88
N ILE A 121 8.37 16.49 -14.45
CA ILE A 121 9.61 16.96 -15.01
C ILE A 121 10.74 16.04 -14.52
N ALA A 122 11.65 15.66 -15.44
CA ALA A 122 12.81 14.85 -15.10
C ALA A 122 13.72 15.56 -14.08
N ARG A 123 14.19 14.84 -13.09
CA ARG A 123 15.11 15.30 -12.07
C ARG A 123 16.31 14.38 -12.00
N THR A 124 17.47 14.96 -11.67
CA THR A 124 18.68 14.20 -11.35
C THR A 124 18.79 13.98 -9.84
N SER A 125 19.67 13.08 -9.42
CA SER A 125 19.99 12.90 -8.00
C SER A 125 20.50 14.21 -7.37
N GLU A 126 21.29 15.00 -8.10
CA GLU A 126 21.79 16.29 -7.66
C GLU A 126 20.66 17.29 -7.42
N ASN A 127 19.68 17.37 -8.35
CA ASN A 127 18.54 18.27 -8.19
C ASN A 127 17.70 17.95 -6.95
N ILE A 128 17.57 16.66 -6.60
CA ILE A 128 16.84 16.24 -5.40
C ILE A 128 17.70 16.55 -4.16
N LEU A 129 19.00 16.26 -4.22
CA LEU A 129 19.91 16.47 -3.11
C LEU A 129 20.01 17.94 -2.69
N ASP A 130 20.05 18.86 -3.66
CA ASP A 130 20.13 20.31 -3.42
C ASP A 130 18.91 20.86 -2.65
N LYS A 131 17.78 20.17 -2.74
CA LYS A 131 16.51 20.55 -2.10
C LYS A 131 15.92 19.43 -1.25
N LEU A 132 16.77 18.54 -0.73
CA LEU A 132 16.33 17.33 -0.04
C LEU A 132 15.40 17.62 1.15
N SER A 133 15.58 18.75 1.83
CA SER A 133 14.73 19.20 2.93
C SER A 133 13.28 19.45 2.54
N ASP A 134 13.01 19.70 1.26
CA ASP A 134 11.67 19.96 0.76
C ASP A 134 10.89 18.68 0.47
N TYR A 135 11.59 17.53 0.47
CA TYR A 135 11.02 16.24 0.10
C TYR A 135 10.57 15.43 1.30
N VAL A 136 9.41 14.78 1.12
CA VAL A 136 8.89 13.77 2.04
C VAL A 136 8.67 12.46 1.32
N VAL A 137 8.77 11.37 2.07
CA VAL A 137 8.49 10.01 1.58
C VAL A 137 7.41 9.35 2.42
N TYR A 138 6.55 8.61 1.74
CA TYR A 138 5.56 7.74 2.36
C TYR A 138 6.13 6.32 2.42
N VAL A 139 6.32 5.84 3.62
CA VAL A 139 6.98 4.55 3.90
C VAL A 139 5.98 3.57 4.47
N ILE A 140 5.95 2.35 3.92
CA ILE A 140 5.25 1.20 4.48
C ILE A 140 6.31 0.10 4.68
N ASP A 141 6.41 -0.44 5.88
CA ASP A 141 7.32 -1.56 6.18
C ASP A 141 8.78 -1.33 5.73
N ASN A 142 9.29 -0.13 5.95
CA ASN A 142 10.62 0.33 5.54
C ASN A 142 10.85 0.45 4.02
N ALA A 143 9.82 0.30 3.20
CA ALA A 143 9.89 0.53 1.76
C ALA A 143 9.16 1.81 1.39
N ILE A 144 9.69 2.57 0.43
CA ILE A 144 9.09 3.82 -0.04
C ILE A 144 8.02 3.48 -1.08
N HIS A 145 6.80 3.97 -0.86
CA HIS A 145 5.66 3.79 -1.73
C HIS A 145 5.06 5.10 -2.27
N GLY A 146 5.55 6.22 -1.79
CA GLY A 146 5.20 7.54 -2.29
C GLY A 146 6.28 8.55 -1.98
N CYS A 147 6.36 9.61 -2.75
CA CYS A 147 7.17 10.79 -2.47
C CYS A 147 6.47 12.05 -2.97
N GLY A 148 6.82 13.17 -2.37
CA GLY A 148 6.37 14.50 -2.75
C GLY A 148 7.35 15.55 -2.29
N ALA A 149 7.23 16.76 -2.82
CA ALA A 149 8.01 17.91 -2.39
C ALA A 149 7.12 19.13 -2.22
N LEU A 150 7.46 19.97 -1.23
CA LEU A 150 6.88 21.28 -1.03
C LEU A 150 7.99 22.32 -1.13
N HIS A 151 8.06 23.01 -2.26
CA HIS A 151 9.02 24.10 -2.48
C HIS A 151 8.42 25.42 -2.02
N ALA A 152 9.00 26.02 -0.99
CA ALA A 152 8.60 27.34 -0.52
C ALA A 152 9.34 28.44 -1.31
N TYR A 153 8.64 29.55 -1.58
CA TYR A 153 9.16 30.73 -2.27
C TYR A 153 9.05 31.98 -1.40
N GLU A 154 9.86 33.00 -1.70
CA GLU A 154 9.99 34.23 -0.90
C GLU A 154 8.69 35.07 -0.79
N ASN A 155 7.72 34.85 -1.67
CA ASN A 155 6.46 35.61 -1.74
C ASN A 155 5.30 34.96 -1.00
N ASP A 156 5.54 34.23 0.07
CA ASP A 156 4.56 33.47 0.84
C ASP A 156 3.76 32.45 -0.01
N SER A 157 4.34 31.98 -1.11
CA SER A 157 3.79 30.91 -1.92
C SER A 157 4.60 29.63 -1.79
N ALA A 158 3.97 28.52 -2.10
CA ALA A 158 4.63 27.23 -2.14
C ALA A 158 4.12 26.40 -3.32
N GLU A 159 4.98 25.55 -3.86
CA GLU A 159 4.66 24.63 -4.95
C GLU A 159 4.68 23.20 -4.42
N ILE A 160 3.58 22.47 -4.63
CA ILE A 160 3.55 21.03 -4.46
C ILE A 160 4.13 20.41 -5.74
N ALA A 161 5.21 19.67 -5.61
CA ALA A 161 5.94 19.11 -6.74
C ALA A 161 6.30 17.65 -6.52
N ALA A 162 6.75 16.98 -7.58
CA ALA A 162 7.34 15.65 -7.53
C ALA A 162 6.46 14.56 -6.86
N ILE A 163 5.12 14.72 -6.85
CA ILE A 163 4.25 13.68 -6.29
C ILE A 163 4.29 12.45 -7.19
N ALA A 164 4.76 11.35 -6.63
CA ALA A 164 4.77 10.05 -7.25
C ALA A 164 4.36 8.97 -6.24
N VAL A 165 3.57 8.00 -6.70
CA VAL A 165 3.11 6.87 -5.90
C VAL A 165 3.42 5.58 -6.65
N ALA A 166 3.94 4.58 -5.96
CA ALA A 166 4.24 3.28 -6.54
C ALA A 166 2.98 2.68 -7.21
N ALA A 167 3.17 2.02 -8.36
CA ALA A 167 2.06 1.57 -9.21
C ALA A 167 1.04 0.69 -8.46
N ASN A 168 1.53 -0.15 -7.56
CA ASN A 168 0.71 -1.10 -6.77
C ASN A 168 -0.12 -0.42 -5.68
N TYR A 169 0.18 0.85 -5.36
CA TYR A 169 -0.45 1.63 -4.29
C TYR A 169 -1.22 2.84 -4.82
N ARG A 170 -1.41 2.91 -6.14
CA ARG A 170 -2.29 3.92 -6.76
C ARG A 170 -3.72 3.72 -6.26
N LYS A 171 -4.41 4.81 -5.98
CA LYS A 171 -5.77 4.84 -5.38
C LYS A 171 -5.85 4.41 -3.91
N ALA A 172 -4.72 4.20 -3.22
CA ALA A 172 -4.68 3.90 -1.78
C ALA A 172 -4.62 5.17 -0.90
N GLY A 173 -4.93 6.36 -1.45
CA GLY A 173 -4.91 7.62 -0.69
C GLY A 173 -3.51 8.19 -0.41
N ILE A 174 -2.42 7.52 -0.84
CA ILE A 174 -1.04 7.95 -0.55
C ILE A 174 -0.73 9.33 -1.13
N GLY A 175 -1.18 9.62 -2.36
CA GLY A 175 -0.94 10.91 -2.99
C GLY A 175 -1.72 12.06 -2.35
N GLU A 176 -2.79 11.77 -1.63
CA GLU A 176 -3.58 12.74 -0.86
C GLU A 176 -2.96 12.98 0.54
N ALA A 177 -2.30 11.96 1.06
CA ALA A 177 -1.63 12.02 2.36
C ALA A 177 -0.27 12.74 2.31
N LEU A 178 0.41 12.74 1.14
CA LEU A 178 1.66 13.46 0.89
C LEU A 178 1.44 14.95 0.76
#